data_241e35c733441507c9bd92fe8bc25b4d
#
_entry.id   241e35c733441507c9bd92fe8bc25b4d
#
_cell.length_a   1.000
_cell.length_b   1.000
_cell.length_c   1.000
_cell.angle_alpha   90.00
_cell.angle_beta   90.00
_cell.angle_gamma   90.00
#
_symmetry.space_group_name_H-M   'P 1'
#
loop_
_entity.id
_entity.type
_entity.pdbx_description
1 polymer ?
#
loop_
_entity_poly.entity_id
_entity_poly.type
_entity_poly.pdbx_seq_one_letter_code
_entity_poly.pdbx_strand_id
1 'polypeptide(L)'
;MNLTAKLIAATLCLGLTGQALATELKHWPAEQAKQLEAMIAANANKGNFAVFDMDNTSYRYDLEESLLPFMENKGLITRDSLDPSLKLIPFKDTADHKESLFSYYYRLCEIDDMVCYPWVAQVFSGFTLQQLKGHVDELMASGKPVPVTYFEGDVVKASEVQPPKVFTGQVELYNKLMENGIEVYVMTAAS
;
A
#
# COMPACT_ATOMS: atom_id res chain seq x y z
N MET A 1 -37.71 -62.68 -29.93
CA MET A 1 -37.17 -61.57 -30.64
C MET A 1 -37.51 -60.32 -29.86
N ASN A 2 -36.62 -59.84 -29.02
CA ASN A 2 -36.83 -58.61 -28.25
C ASN A 2 -35.69 -57.58 -28.60
N LEU A 3 -36.09 -56.54 -29.29
CA LEU A 3 -35.28 -55.42 -29.59
C LEU A 3 -35.28 -54.45 -28.37
N THR A 4 -34.18 -54.35 -27.66
CA THR A 4 -33.98 -53.34 -26.62
C THR A 4 -33.37 -52.08 -27.28
N ALA A 5 -34.21 -51.05 -27.34
CA ALA A 5 -33.77 -49.71 -27.74
C ALA A 5 -32.91 -49.07 -26.63
N LYS A 6 -31.66 -48.76 -26.92
CA LYS A 6 -30.81 -47.95 -26.07
C LYS A 6 -31.08 -46.48 -26.32
N LEU A 7 -31.71 -45.79 -25.36
CA LEU A 7 -31.77 -44.32 -25.32
C LEU A 7 -30.38 -43.79 -24.91
N ILE A 8 -29.76 -43.06 -25.80
CA ILE A 8 -28.56 -42.25 -25.48
C ILE A 8 -29.07 -40.89 -25.04
N ALA A 9 -29.01 -40.63 -23.74
CA ALA A 9 -29.25 -39.29 -23.21
C ALA A 9 -27.99 -38.44 -23.42
N ALA A 10 -28.04 -37.58 -24.39
CA ALA A 10 -27.02 -36.54 -24.57
C ALA A 10 -27.23 -35.43 -23.52
N THR A 11 -26.45 -35.44 -22.45
CA THR A 11 -26.46 -34.38 -21.46
C THR A 11 -25.72 -33.18 -22.07
N LEU A 12 -26.47 -32.16 -22.50
CA LEU A 12 -25.95 -30.88 -22.93
C LEU A 12 -25.46 -30.13 -21.67
N CYS A 13 -24.18 -30.22 -21.37
CA CYS A 13 -23.54 -29.31 -20.42
C CYS A 13 -23.46 -27.90 -21.05
N LEU A 14 -24.47 -27.10 -20.80
CA LEU A 14 -24.37 -25.64 -20.99
C LEU A 14 -23.34 -25.11 -19.96
N GLY A 15 -22.10 -25.03 -20.37
CA GLY A 15 -21.08 -24.27 -19.66
C GLY A 15 -21.51 -22.81 -19.59
N LEU A 16 -22.06 -22.40 -18.45
CA LEU A 16 -22.14 -20.99 -18.08
C LEU A 16 -20.70 -20.48 -17.92
N THR A 17 -20.08 -20.09 -19.01
CA THR A 17 -18.91 -19.22 -18.96
C THR A 17 -19.42 -17.88 -18.45
N GLY A 18 -19.34 -17.66 -17.14
CA GLY A 18 -19.49 -16.35 -16.57
C GLY A 18 -18.43 -15.46 -17.25
N GLN A 19 -18.83 -14.66 -18.21
CA GLN A 19 -18.00 -13.59 -18.71
C GLN A 19 -17.77 -12.67 -17.51
N ALA A 20 -16.58 -12.72 -16.95
CA ALA A 20 -16.14 -11.65 -16.06
C ALA A 20 -16.30 -10.35 -16.85
N LEU A 21 -17.13 -9.43 -16.33
CA LEU A 21 -17.28 -8.12 -16.96
C LEU A 21 -15.89 -7.48 -17.01
N ALA A 22 -15.46 -7.12 -18.22
CA ALA A 22 -14.16 -6.48 -18.40
C ALA A 22 -14.10 -5.20 -17.56
N THR A 23 -13.01 -5.01 -16.84
CA THR A 23 -12.80 -3.82 -16.02
C THR A 23 -12.83 -2.56 -16.89
N GLU A 24 -13.66 -1.59 -16.52
CA GLU A 24 -13.74 -0.29 -17.16
C GLU A 24 -12.91 0.74 -16.36
N LEU A 25 -12.27 1.69 -17.06
CA LEU A 25 -11.50 2.78 -16.45
C LEU A 25 -12.40 3.98 -16.10
N LYS A 26 -13.38 3.76 -15.21
CA LYS A 26 -14.42 4.75 -14.86
C LYS A 26 -13.93 5.95 -14.08
N HIS A 27 -12.87 5.76 -13.28
CA HIS A 27 -12.28 6.80 -12.42
C HIS A 27 -11.09 7.50 -13.10
N TRP A 28 -10.89 7.28 -14.40
CA TRP A 28 -9.96 8.02 -15.23
C TRP A 28 -10.69 9.08 -16.04
N PRO A 29 -10.10 10.27 -16.30
CA PRO A 29 -10.68 11.21 -17.25
C PRO A 29 -10.83 10.54 -18.62
N ALA A 30 -11.94 10.82 -19.32
CA ALA A 30 -12.35 10.05 -20.50
C ALA A 30 -11.27 9.96 -21.61
N GLU A 31 -10.53 11.03 -21.84
CA GLU A 31 -9.47 11.04 -22.87
C GLU A 31 -8.28 10.16 -22.45
N GLN A 32 -7.87 10.23 -21.18
CA GLN A 32 -6.80 9.39 -20.63
C GLN A 32 -7.21 7.93 -20.59
N ALA A 33 -8.45 7.63 -20.20
CA ALA A 33 -8.99 6.26 -20.24
C ALA A 33 -8.89 5.68 -21.65
N LYS A 34 -9.30 6.43 -22.68
CA LYS A 34 -9.21 6.03 -24.08
C LYS A 34 -7.77 5.77 -24.54
N GLN A 35 -6.84 6.62 -24.14
CA GLN A 35 -5.41 6.45 -24.47
C GLN A 35 -4.82 5.20 -23.78
N LEU A 36 -5.16 4.98 -22.50
CA LEU A 36 -4.75 3.79 -21.75
C LEU A 36 -5.34 2.52 -22.37
N GLU A 37 -6.61 2.52 -22.74
CA GLU A 37 -7.25 1.39 -23.42
C GLU A 37 -6.59 1.05 -24.76
N ALA A 38 -6.26 2.06 -25.56
CA ALA A 38 -5.55 1.85 -26.82
C ALA A 38 -4.14 1.28 -26.59
N MET A 39 -3.42 1.79 -25.61
CA MET A 39 -2.10 1.27 -25.22
C MET A 39 -2.19 -0.18 -24.74
N ILE A 40 -3.15 -0.49 -23.85
CA ILE A 40 -3.37 -1.85 -23.33
C ILE A 40 -3.69 -2.81 -24.49
N ALA A 41 -4.63 -2.45 -25.36
CA ALA A 41 -5.00 -3.27 -26.52
C ALA A 41 -3.82 -3.52 -27.48
N ALA A 42 -2.98 -2.51 -27.69
CA ALA A 42 -1.79 -2.65 -28.52
C ALA A 42 -0.73 -3.57 -27.93
N ASN A 43 -0.74 -3.80 -26.61
CA ASN A 43 0.28 -4.58 -25.88
C ASN A 43 -0.26 -5.88 -25.28
N ALA A 44 -1.55 -6.17 -25.43
CA ALA A 44 -2.21 -7.33 -24.83
C ALA A 44 -1.59 -8.66 -25.27
N ASN A 45 -1.39 -9.57 -24.34
CA ASN A 45 -0.92 -10.95 -24.56
C ASN A 45 0.40 -11.05 -25.33
N LYS A 46 1.30 -10.09 -25.16
CA LYS A 46 2.61 -10.06 -25.84
C LYS A 46 3.79 -10.30 -24.89
N GLY A 47 3.53 -10.73 -23.64
CA GLY A 47 4.57 -10.88 -22.61
C GLY A 47 5.11 -9.54 -22.09
N ASN A 48 4.35 -8.46 -22.25
CA ASN A 48 4.70 -7.16 -21.73
C ASN A 48 4.36 -7.05 -20.23
N PHE A 49 5.01 -6.13 -19.56
CA PHE A 49 4.76 -5.82 -18.16
C PHE A 49 4.64 -4.30 -17.94
N ALA A 50 4.03 -3.94 -16.83
CA ALA A 50 3.96 -2.57 -16.33
C ALA A 50 4.51 -2.52 -14.91
N VAL A 51 5.22 -1.45 -14.57
CA VAL A 51 5.80 -1.23 -13.25
C VAL A 51 5.22 0.06 -12.68
N PHE A 52 4.77 0.00 -11.45
CA PHE A 52 4.19 1.14 -10.73
C PHE A 52 4.89 1.34 -9.40
N ASP A 53 4.99 2.57 -9.00
CA ASP A 53 5.35 2.95 -7.64
C ASP A 53 4.14 2.82 -6.70
N MET A 54 4.36 2.90 -5.39
CA MET A 54 3.31 2.78 -4.38
C MET A 54 2.82 4.13 -3.89
N ASP A 55 3.67 4.85 -3.14
CA ASP A 55 3.30 6.07 -2.48
C ASP A 55 2.98 7.17 -3.47
N ASN A 56 1.83 7.83 -3.31
CA ASN A 56 1.30 8.85 -4.22
C ASN A 56 1.13 8.41 -5.69
N THR A 57 1.27 7.11 -5.97
CA THR A 57 1.02 6.48 -7.28
C THR A 57 -0.14 5.49 -7.21
N SER A 58 -0.08 4.50 -6.32
CA SER A 58 -1.13 3.49 -6.11
C SER A 58 -2.16 3.94 -5.08
N TYR A 59 -1.72 4.73 -4.14
CA TYR A 59 -2.54 5.41 -3.13
C TYR A 59 -1.94 6.81 -2.85
N ARG A 60 -2.77 7.69 -2.31
CA ARG A 60 -2.35 9.01 -1.84
C ARG A 60 -1.79 8.90 -0.43
N TYR A 61 -0.81 9.74 -0.11
CA TYR A 61 -0.05 9.77 1.14
C TYR A 61 0.94 8.62 1.26
N ASP A 62 1.68 8.61 2.35
CA ASP A 62 2.73 7.66 2.64
C ASP A 62 2.28 6.69 3.75
N LEU A 63 2.49 5.38 3.51
CA LEU A 63 2.08 4.37 4.47
C LEU A 63 2.96 4.41 5.74
N GLU A 64 4.27 4.49 5.58
CA GLU A 64 5.21 4.44 6.70
C GLU A 64 5.06 5.67 7.59
N GLU A 65 4.89 6.84 6.96
CA GLU A 65 4.70 8.12 7.65
C GLU A 65 3.47 8.10 8.57
N SER A 66 2.44 7.35 8.22
CA SER A 66 1.23 7.21 9.02
C SER A 66 1.23 5.99 9.93
N LEU A 67 1.84 4.87 9.53
CA LEU A 67 1.87 3.63 10.31
C LEU A 67 2.74 3.77 11.56
N LEU A 68 3.90 4.42 11.45
CA LEU A 68 4.82 4.63 12.56
C LEU A 68 4.12 5.32 13.74
N PRO A 69 3.57 6.53 13.61
CA PRO A 69 2.88 7.19 14.71
C PRO A 69 1.58 6.49 15.10
N PHE A 70 0.90 5.80 14.20
CA PHE A 70 -0.28 5.01 14.53
C PHE A 70 0.06 3.90 15.53
N MET A 71 1.13 3.17 15.29
CA MET A 71 1.57 2.09 16.18
C MET A 71 2.20 2.65 17.47
N GLU A 72 2.91 3.77 17.41
CA GLU A 72 3.43 4.46 18.59
C GLU A 72 2.31 4.95 19.50
N ASN A 73 1.29 5.62 18.97
CA ASN A 73 0.14 6.12 19.73
C ASN A 73 -0.68 5.00 20.39
N LYS A 74 -0.62 3.79 19.84
CA LYS A 74 -1.22 2.57 20.44
C LYS A 74 -0.31 1.91 21.47
N GLY A 75 0.91 2.37 21.66
CA GLY A 75 1.91 1.78 22.55
C GLY A 75 2.44 0.43 22.06
N LEU A 76 2.27 0.10 20.77
CA LEU A 76 2.77 -1.13 20.17
C LEU A 76 4.27 -1.06 19.90
N ILE A 77 4.76 0.12 19.59
CA ILE A 77 6.19 0.46 19.52
C ILE A 77 6.44 1.67 20.40
N THR A 78 7.56 1.67 21.09
CA THR A 78 7.93 2.76 22.00
C THR A 78 9.43 2.97 21.97
N ARG A 79 9.89 4.12 22.44
CA ARG A 79 11.33 4.38 22.62
C ARG A 79 12.03 3.36 23.52
N ASP A 80 11.31 2.79 24.48
CA ASP A 80 11.86 1.81 25.43
C ASP A 80 11.93 0.41 24.81
N SER A 81 11.02 0.08 23.89
CA SER A 81 11.04 -1.17 23.13
C SER A 81 11.97 -1.14 21.90
N LEU A 82 12.48 0.04 21.53
CA LEU A 82 13.38 0.19 20.39
C LEU A 82 14.72 -0.51 20.67
N ASP A 83 15.19 -1.32 19.72
CA ASP A 83 16.51 -1.93 19.79
C ASP A 83 17.58 -0.86 20.00
N PRO A 84 18.53 -1.03 20.94
CA PRO A 84 19.58 -0.05 21.18
C PRO A 84 20.39 0.35 19.94
N SER A 85 20.57 -0.55 18.97
CA SER A 85 21.25 -0.28 17.70
C SER A 85 20.52 0.71 16.79
N LEU A 86 19.21 0.91 17.00
CA LEU A 86 18.38 1.87 16.27
C LEU A 86 18.40 3.29 16.89
N LYS A 87 19.08 3.48 18.01
CA LYS A 87 19.29 4.81 18.61
C LYS A 87 20.49 5.49 17.95
N LEU A 88 20.36 5.85 16.68
CA LEU A 88 21.43 6.36 15.82
C LEU A 88 21.91 7.76 16.21
N ILE A 89 20.99 8.58 16.72
CA ILE A 89 21.26 9.93 17.24
C ILE A 89 20.61 10.09 18.62
N PRO A 90 21.05 11.05 19.45
CA PRO A 90 20.36 11.33 20.71
C PRO A 90 18.91 11.79 20.47
N PHE A 91 17.98 11.33 21.31
CA PHE A 91 16.64 11.87 21.35
C PHE A 91 16.67 13.34 21.81
N LYS A 92 15.82 14.15 21.17
CA LYS A 92 15.70 15.60 21.45
C LYS A 92 14.58 15.79 22.49
N ASP A 93 14.90 15.53 23.76
CA ASP A 93 13.96 15.75 24.85
C ASP A 93 14.08 17.17 25.40
N THR A 94 12.96 17.73 25.84
CA THR A 94 12.93 18.97 26.64
C THR A 94 12.42 18.67 28.05
N ALA A 95 12.36 19.69 28.92
CA ALA A 95 11.82 19.52 30.26
C ALA A 95 10.36 19.03 30.26
N ASP A 96 9.59 19.48 29.27
CA ASP A 96 8.13 19.27 29.21
C ASP A 96 7.69 18.33 28.07
N HIS A 97 8.63 17.87 27.22
CA HIS A 97 8.30 17.04 26.08
C HIS A 97 9.37 15.98 25.82
N LYS A 98 8.91 14.74 25.64
CA LYS A 98 9.74 13.65 25.15
C LYS A 98 9.51 13.45 23.64
N GLU A 99 10.59 13.43 22.89
CA GLU A 99 10.53 13.26 21.43
C GLU A 99 9.85 11.94 21.06
N SER A 100 8.91 12.00 20.12
CA SER A 100 8.25 10.82 19.54
C SER A 100 9.17 10.09 18.56
N LEU A 101 8.87 8.82 18.26
CA LEU A 101 9.56 8.07 17.20
C LEU A 101 9.30 8.70 15.82
N PHE A 102 8.12 9.28 15.63
CA PHE A 102 7.79 10.04 14.41
C PHE A 102 8.72 11.23 14.23
N SER A 103 8.92 12.06 15.26
CA SER A 103 9.85 13.20 15.21
C SER A 103 11.29 12.73 15.00
N TYR A 104 11.69 11.65 15.66
CA TYR A 104 13.00 11.05 15.51
C TYR A 104 13.25 10.58 14.08
N TYR A 105 12.29 9.91 13.46
CA TYR A 105 12.32 9.50 12.05
C TYR A 105 12.54 10.68 11.13
N TYR A 106 11.76 11.76 11.30
CA TYR A 106 11.93 12.99 10.50
C TYR A 106 13.33 13.58 10.61
N ARG A 107 13.88 13.62 11.81
CA ARG A 107 15.26 14.12 12.01
C ARG A 107 16.32 13.22 11.38
N LEU A 108 16.07 11.92 11.28
CA LEU A 108 16.94 11.02 10.51
C LEU A 108 16.85 11.32 9.02
N CYS A 109 15.66 11.61 8.49
CA CYS A 109 15.47 11.98 7.09
C CYS A 109 16.10 13.34 6.75
N GLU A 110 16.18 14.28 7.70
CA GLU A 110 16.95 15.52 7.53
C GLU A 110 18.45 15.25 7.31
N ILE A 111 18.96 14.11 7.78
CA ILE A 111 20.35 13.70 7.55
C ILE A 111 20.49 13.07 6.16
N ASP A 112 19.73 12.00 5.88
CA ASP A 112 19.73 11.30 4.61
C ASP A 112 18.56 10.29 4.57
N ASP A 113 17.84 10.21 3.45
CA ASP A 113 16.78 9.22 3.22
C ASP A 113 17.32 7.78 3.34
N MET A 114 18.58 7.56 2.96
CA MET A 114 19.26 6.26 3.12
C MET A 114 19.52 5.89 4.59
N VAL A 115 19.28 6.78 5.53
CA VAL A 115 19.35 6.53 6.97
C VAL A 115 17.95 6.27 7.53
N CYS A 116 16.98 7.12 7.22
CA CYS A 116 15.65 7.04 7.83
C CYS A 116 14.82 5.89 7.27
N TYR A 117 14.84 5.59 5.99
CA TYR A 117 14.03 4.51 5.41
C TYR A 117 14.44 3.12 5.95
N PRO A 118 15.73 2.73 5.93
CA PRO A 118 16.13 1.48 6.57
C PRO A 118 15.86 1.46 8.08
N TRP A 119 15.90 2.61 8.75
CA TRP A 119 15.60 2.71 10.16
C TRP A 119 14.15 2.36 10.46
N VAL A 120 13.19 2.97 9.76
CA VAL A 120 11.76 2.72 10.00
C VAL A 120 11.37 1.27 9.68
N ALA A 121 11.96 0.68 8.63
CA ALA A 121 11.78 -0.75 8.34
C ALA A 121 12.22 -1.63 9.52
N GLN A 122 13.35 -1.32 10.14
CA GLN A 122 13.87 -2.07 11.27
C GLN A 122 13.05 -1.86 12.55
N VAL A 123 12.42 -0.70 12.73
CA VAL A 123 11.50 -0.46 13.85
C VAL A 123 10.35 -1.48 13.85
N PHE A 124 9.90 -1.91 12.68
CA PHE A 124 8.83 -2.89 12.54
C PHE A 124 9.31 -4.36 12.60
N SER A 125 10.61 -4.62 12.69
CA SER A 125 11.19 -5.99 12.64
C SER A 125 10.73 -6.93 13.76
N GLY A 126 10.17 -6.40 14.83
CA GLY A 126 9.60 -7.20 15.93
C GLY A 126 8.22 -7.81 15.62
N PHE A 127 7.62 -7.48 14.50
CA PHE A 127 6.28 -7.95 14.09
C PHE A 127 6.37 -8.95 12.95
N THR A 128 5.46 -9.92 12.95
CA THR A 128 5.24 -10.77 11.77
C THR A 128 4.53 -9.98 10.67
N LEU A 129 4.69 -10.42 9.43
CA LEU A 129 4.01 -9.80 8.28
C LEU A 129 2.47 -9.78 8.46
N GLN A 130 1.92 -10.81 9.08
CA GLN A 130 0.48 -10.89 9.37
C GLN A 130 0.05 -9.84 10.41
N GLN A 131 0.87 -9.60 11.44
CA GLN A 131 0.60 -8.56 12.43
C GLN A 131 0.67 -7.17 11.81
N LEU A 132 1.73 -6.88 11.03
CA LEU A 132 1.87 -5.61 10.32
C LEU A 132 0.69 -5.37 9.38
N LYS A 133 0.33 -6.38 8.58
CA LYS A 133 -0.87 -6.29 7.71
C LYS A 133 -2.11 -5.95 8.52
N GLY A 134 -2.33 -6.56 9.67
CA GLY A 134 -3.46 -6.25 10.55
C GLY A 134 -3.49 -4.79 11.00
N HIS A 135 -2.32 -4.22 11.35
CA HIS A 135 -2.21 -2.81 11.75
C HIS A 135 -2.41 -1.85 10.56
N VAL A 136 -1.91 -2.21 9.38
CA VAL A 136 -2.16 -1.46 8.14
C VAL A 136 -3.64 -1.47 7.78
N ASP A 137 -4.29 -2.64 7.81
CA ASP A 137 -5.73 -2.77 7.55
C ASP A 137 -6.56 -1.92 8.52
N GLU A 138 -6.20 -1.90 9.81
CA GLU A 138 -6.85 -1.09 10.83
C GLU A 138 -6.65 0.41 10.59
N LEU A 139 -5.42 0.83 10.30
CA LEU A 139 -5.09 2.22 9.99
C LEU A 139 -5.91 2.71 8.78
N MET A 140 -5.88 1.97 7.69
CA MET A 140 -6.60 2.31 6.46
C MET A 140 -8.11 2.30 6.65
N ALA A 141 -8.66 1.32 7.38
CA ALA A 141 -10.09 1.25 7.67
C ALA A 141 -10.57 2.39 8.57
N SER A 142 -9.72 2.91 9.45
CA SER A 142 -10.05 4.04 10.32
C SER A 142 -10.36 5.30 9.52
N GLY A 143 -9.59 5.52 8.43
CA GLY A 143 -9.65 6.72 7.60
C GLY A 143 -9.40 8.03 8.35
N LYS A 144 -8.96 7.95 9.62
CA LYS A 144 -8.77 9.11 10.49
C LYS A 144 -7.33 9.57 10.48
N PRO A 145 -7.08 10.88 10.47
CA PRO A 145 -5.75 11.41 10.67
C PRO A 145 -5.11 10.89 11.96
N VAL A 146 -3.82 10.64 11.91
CA VAL A 146 -3.02 10.18 13.05
C VAL A 146 -2.33 11.40 13.66
N PRO A 147 -2.60 11.74 14.93
CA PRO A 147 -1.92 12.86 15.58
C PRO A 147 -0.45 12.57 15.79
N VAL A 148 0.39 13.59 15.55
CA VAL A 148 1.84 13.52 15.68
C VAL A 148 2.39 14.77 16.36
N THR A 149 3.59 14.64 16.94
CA THR A 149 4.40 15.77 17.34
C THR A 149 5.78 15.66 16.71
N TYR A 150 6.37 16.78 16.33
CA TYR A 150 7.72 16.84 15.78
C TYR A 150 8.41 18.13 16.16
N PHE A 151 9.74 18.16 16.04
CA PHE A 151 10.53 19.36 16.24
C PHE A 151 10.69 20.12 14.93
N GLU A 152 10.35 21.41 14.95
CA GLU A 152 10.75 22.38 13.94
C GLU A 152 11.79 23.30 14.57
N GLY A 153 13.06 23.12 14.25
CA GLY A 153 14.14 23.68 15.06
C GLY A 153 14.03 23.19 16.51
N ASP A 154 13.96 24.11 17.46
CA ASP A 154 13.82 23.78 18.89
C ASP A 154 12.35 23.84 19.40
N VAL A 155 11.40 24.04 18.51
CA VAL A 155 9.98 24.17 18.88
C VAL A 155 9.25 22.88 18.58
N VAL A 156 8.54 22.37 19.59
CA VAL A 156 7.62 21.22 19.39
C VAL A 156 6.36 21.70 18.69
N LYS A 157 6.05 21.06 17.59
CA LYS A 157 4.81 21.28 16.81
C LYS A 157 3.89 20.08 16.94
N ALA A 158 2.61 20.32 17.00
CA ALA A 158 1.57 19.31 16.85
C ALA A 158 1.02 19.37 15.41
N SER A 159 0.79 18.19 14.83
CA SER A 159 0.26 18.04 13.47
C SER A 159 -0.51 16.71 13.38
N GLU A 160 -0.96 16.38 12.19
CA GLU A 160 -1.60 15.12 11.88
C GLU A 160 -1.09 14.61 10.54
N VAL A 161 -0.90 13.30 10.42
CA VAL A 161 -0.61 12.62 9.16
C VAL A 161 -1.84 11.83 8.69
N GLN A 162 -2.04 11.81 7.37
CA GLN A 162 -3.20 11.13 6.78
C GLN A 162 -2.86 9.68 6.48
N PRO A 163 -3.76 8.72 6.79
CA PRO A 163 -3.58 7.34 6.34
C PRO A 163 -3.70 7.25 4.81
N PRO A 164 -3.08 6.21 4.19
CA PRO A 164 -3.17 6.03 2.76
C PRO A 164 -4.60 5.93 2.25
N LYS A 165 -4.85 6.50 1.08
CA LYS A 165 -6.14 6.43 0.36
C LYS A 165 -5.90 5.87 -1.03
N VAL A 166 -6.36 4.64 -1.24
CA VAL A 166 -6.22 3.94 -2.52
C VAL A 166 -6.88 4.74 -3.64
N PHE A 167 -6.18 4.90 -4.76
CA PHE A 167 -6.75 5.47 -5.98
C PHE A 167 -7.56 4.39 -6.71
N THR A 168 -8.88 4.52 -6.71
CA THR A 168 -9.79 3.56 -7.37
C THR A 168 -9.44 3.39 -8.85
N GLY A 169 -9.12 4.49 -9.55
CA GLY A 169 -8.70 4.43 -10.95
C GLY A 169 -7.43 3.61 -11.17
N GLN A 170 -6.51 3.62 -10.21
CA GLN A 170 -5.30 2.82 -10.29
C GLN A 170 -5.59 1.33 -10.15
N VAL A 171 -6.51 0.95 -9.25
CA VAL A 171 -6.98 -0.44 -9.12
C VAL A 171 -7.66 -0.92 -10.40
N GLU A 172 -8.49 -0.06 -11.02
CA GLU A 172 -9.09 -0.36 -12.32
C GLU A 172 -8.02 -0.60 -13.39
N LEU A 173 -6.98 0.25 -13.43
CA LEU A 173 -5.88 0.11 -14.39
C LEU A 173 -5.12 -1.20 -14.19
N TYR A 174 -4.79 -1.57 -12.95
CA TYR A 174 -4.10 -2.83 -12.63
C TYR A 174 -4.93 -4.03 -13.10
N ASN A 175 -6.21 -4.07 -12.75
CA ASN A 175 -7.10 -5.15 -13.16
C ASN A 175 -7.19 -5.24 -14.68
N LYS A 176 -7.37 -4.10 -15.37
CA LYS A 176 -7.45 -4.06 -16.83
C LYS A 176 -6.16 -4.53 -17.50
N LEU A 177 -5.00 -4.17 -16.98
CA LEU A 177 -3.70 -4.66 -17.47
C LEU A 177 -3.61 -6.18 -17.33
N MET A 178 -3.89 -6.73 -16.14
CA MET A 178 -3.83 -8.16 -15.87
C MET A 178 -4.84 -8.96 -16.70
N GLU A 179 -6.07 -8.47 -16.87
CA GLU A 179 -7.10 -9.06 -17.75
C GLU A 179 -6.64 -9.16 -19.22
N ASN A 180 -5.72 -8.30 -19.64
CA ASN A 180 -5.16 -8.28 -20.98
C ASN A 180 -3.77 -8.97 -21.09
N GLY A 181 -3.41 -9.78 -20.09
CA GLY A 181 -2.17 -10.54 -20.09
C GLY A 181 -0.90 -9.68 -20.00
N ILE A 182 -1.00 -8.49 -19.41
CA ILE A 182 0.12 -7.63 -19.06
C ILE A 182 0.41 -7.82 -17.57
N GLU A 183 1.62 -8.24 -17.25
CA GLU A 183 2.03 -8.42 -15.85
C GLU A 183 2.17 -7.06 -15.15
N VAL A 184 1.71 -6.99 -13.89
CA VAL A 184 1.80 -5.77 -13.08
C VAL A 184 2.78 -6.00 -11.94
N TYR A 185 3.79 -5.17 -11.87
CA TYR A 185 4.80 -5.15 -10.80
C TYR A 185 4.73 -3.83 -10.04
N VAL A 186 5.11 -3.91 -8.78
CA VAL A 186 5.30 -2.74 -7.92
C VAL A 186 6.78 -2.60 -7.60
N MET A 187 7.28 -1.38 -7.71
CA MET A 187 8.64 -1.01 -7.32
C MET A 187 8.54 0.28 -6.50
N THR A 188 8.93 0.21 -5.27
CA THR A 188 8.87 1.36 -4.35
C THR A 188 10.22 1.57 -3.68
N ALA A 189 10.53 2.82 -3.31
CA ALA A 189 11.65 3.15 -2.44
C ALA A 189 11.27 3.11 -0.95
N ALA A 190 9.96 2.98 -0.65
CA ALA A 190 9.47 2.76 0.71
C ALA A 190 9.94 1.40 1.25
N SER A 191 10.04 1.27 2.55
CA SER A 191 10.57 0.08 3.25
C SER A 191 9.52 -1.01 3.42
#